data_c6e4bf74a49bd8eb90bcbd4e7d02f2de
#
_entry.id   c6e4bf74a49bd8eb90bcbd4e7d02f2de
#
_cell.length_a   1.000
_cell.length_b   1.000
_cell.length_c   1.000
_cell.angle_alpha   90.00
_cell.angle_beta   90.00
_cell.angle_gamma   90.00
#
_symmetry.space_group_name_H-M   'P 1'
#
loop_
_entity.id
_entity.type
_entity.pdbx_description
1 polymer ?
#
loop_
_entity_poly.entity_id
_entity_poly.type
_entity_poly.pdbx_seq_one_letter_code
_entity_poly.pdbx_strand_id
1 'polypeptide(L)'
;SKYLEHFGIDKEGKTAPQINSHEYNQSIVWKRNIHRQKRTTLIETYSWERQEGIILKNLEKKLSDIGISIKPNDPKIIKELFEREDVNKKLVSLVSEFLQIFKEGQYTINEISTKLPTFNKSERERYQVFIELFDEVFKRYQDYLKKRQELDFADLISKSTEILTKKNF
;
A
#
# COMPACT_ATOMS: atom_id res chain seq x y z
N SER A 1 -24.94 15.08 10.54
CA SER A 1 -24.03 13.94 10.34
C SER A 1 -23.22 14.16 9.08
N LYS A 2 -21.95 13.68 9.07
CA LYS A 2 -21.00 13.76 7.96
C LYS A 2 -20.70 12.35 7.47
N TYR A 3 -20.64 12.16 6.16
CA TYR A 3 -20.45 10.88 5.50
C TYR A 3 -19.34 10.99 4.47
N LEU A 4 -18.54 9.95 4.33
CA LEU A 4 -17.50 9.82 3.29
C LEU A 4 -17.88 8.65 2.37
N GLU A 5 -17.94 8.93 1.07
CA GLU A 5 -18.17 7.92 0.03
C GLU A 5 -17.01 7.93 -0.96
N HIS A 6 -16.59 6.75 -1.37
CA HIS A 6 -15.61 6.59 -2.44
C HIS A 6 -16.29 6.04 -3.68
N PHE A 7 -16.22 6.76 -4.78
CA PHE A 7 -16.82 6.36 -6.04
C PHE A 7 -15.80 5.78 -7.01
N GLY A 8 -16.09 4.56 -7.50
CA GLY A 8 -15.25 3.79 -8.40
C GLY A 8 -15.34 4.24 -9.86
N ILE A 9 -15.21 5.54 -10.16
CA ILE A 9 -15.27 6.09 -11.50
C ILE A 9 -14.00 6.86 -11.88
N ASP A 10 -13.73 6.93 -13.19
CA ASP A 10 -12.73 7.80 -13.78
C ASP A 10 -13.28 9.24 -13.96
N LYS A 11 -12.49 10.14 -14.60
CA LYS A 11 -12.90 11.54 -14.83
C LYS A 11 -14.07 11.68 -15.78
N GLU A 12 -14.24 10.72 -16.68
CA GLU A 12 -15.33 10.65 -17.64
C GLU A 12 -16.58 9.95 -17.08
N GLY A 13 -16.53 9.51 -15.81
CA GLY A 13 -17.63 8.80 -15.15
C GLY A 13 -17.73 7.32 -15.52
N LYS A 14 -16.67 6.72 -16.10
CA LYS A 14 -16.64 5.29 -16.43
C LYS A 14 -16.20 4.48 -15.23
N THR A 15 -16.80 3.32 -15.06
CA THR A 15 -16.44 2.33 -14.04
C THR A 15 -15.46 1.29 -14.61
N ALA A 16 -14.99 0.38 -13.76
CA ALA A 16 -14.29 -0.82 -14.23
C ALA A 16 -15.17 -1.62 -15.24
N PRO A 17 -14.56 -2.33 -16.22
CA PRO A 17 -15.27 -2.95 -17.34
C PRO A 17 -16.41 -3.90 -16.97
N GLN A 18 -16.32 -4.53 -15.79
CA GLN A 18 -17.33 -5.48 -15.28
C GLN A 18 -18.54 -4.80 -14.61
N ILE A 19 -18.56 -3.47 -14.48
CA ILE A 19 -19.59 -2.71 -13.79
C ILE A 19 -20.32 -1.84 -14.81
N ASN A 20 -21.65 -1.86 -14.82
CA ASN A 20 -22.47 -0.99 -15.68
C ASN A 20 -22.33 0.47 -15.20
N SER A 21 -21.61 1.27 -15.98
CA SER A 21 -21.34 2.68 -15.63
C SER A 21 -22.61 3.53 -15.53
N HIS A 22 -23.64 3.23 -16.35
CA HIS A 22 -24.89 3.99 -16.32
C HIS A 22 -25.64 3.78 -15.00
N GLU A 23 -25.85 2.53 -14.60
CA GLU A 23 -26.52 2.18 -13.34
C GLU A 23 -25.72 2.69 -12.13
N TYR A 24 -24.40 2.55 -12.19
CA TYR A 24 -23.52 3.03 -11.13
C TYR A 24 -23.62 4.55 -10.95
N ASN A 25 -23.61 5.32 -12.05
CA ASN A 25 -23.77 6.77 -11.99
C ASN A 25 -25.17 7.18 -11.49
N GLN A 26 -26.22 6.42 -11.85
CA GLN A 26 -27.55 6.65 -11.26
C GLN A 26 -27.55 6.45 -9.74
N SER A 27 -26.82 5.45 -9.24
CA SER A 27 -26.69 5.22 -7.79
C SER A 27 -25.96 6.37 -7.09
N ILE A 28 -24.94 6.98 -7.74
CA ILE A 28 -24.24 8.17 -7.22
C ILE A 28 -25.23 9.34 -7.10
N VAL A 29 -26.01 9.60 -8.15
CA VAL A 29 -27.04 10.66 -8.13
C VAL A 29 -28.05 10.43 -7.02
N TRP A 30 -28.51 9.21 -6.86
CA TRP A 30 -29.45 8.84 -5.79
C TRP A 30 -28.85 9.10 -4.39
N LYS A 31 -27.61 8.66 -4.14
CA LYS A 31 -26.91 8.92 -2.86
C LYS A 31 -26.81 10.42 -2.58
N ARG A 32 -26.38 11.22 -3.56
CA ARG A 32 -26.32 12.68 -3.41
C ARG A 32 -27.67 13.29 -3.04
N ASN A 33 -28.76 12.83 -3.67
CA ASN A 33 -30.10 13.30 -3.39
C ASN A 33 -30.56 12.94 -1.97
N ILE A 34 -30.28 11.72 -1.51
CA ILE A 34 -30.59 11.30 -0.14
C ILE A 34 -29.88 12.20 0.89
N HIS A 35 -28.58 12.45 0.69
CA HIS A 35 -27.83 13.31 1.61
C HIS A 35 -28.34 14.75 1.61
N ARG A 36 -28.75 15.28 0.43
CA ARG A 36 -29.39 16.60 0.31
C ARG A 36 -30.74 16.65 1.04
N GLN A 37 -31.59 15.64 0.85
CA GLN A 37 -32.92 15.57 1.52
C GLN A 37 -32.77 15.48 3.04
N LYS A 38 -31.81 14.67 3.50
CA LYS A 38 -31.55 14.48 4.94
C LYS A 38 -30.71 15.59 5.56
N ARG A 39 -30.32 16.62 4.79
CA ARG A 39 -29.45 17.72 5.22
C ARG A 39 -28.17 17.23 5.89
N THR A 40 -27.57 16.17 5.34
CA THR A 40 -26.29 15.62 5.79
C THR A 40 -25.16 16.03 4.84
N THR A 41 -23.94 16.14 5.35
CA THR A 41 -22.78 16.46 4.55
C THR A 41 -22.21 15.19 3.92
N LEU A 42 -22.13 15.15 2.60
CA LEU A 42 -21.48 14.08 1.85
C LEU A 42 -20.11 14.56 1.35
N ILE A 43 -19.06 13.83 1.72
CA ILE A 43 -17.71 14.03 1.24
C ILE A 43 -17.45 12.92 0.21
N GLU A 44 -17.03 13.30 -0.98
CA GLU A 44 -16.84 12.37 -2.08
C GLU A 44 -15.36 12.26 -2.44
N THR A 45 -14.89 11.04 -2.67
CA THR A 45 -13.59 10.73 -3.26
C THR A 45 -13.78 9.81 -4.45
N TYR A 46 -12.82 9.78 -5.37
CA TYR A 46 -12.97 9.09 -6.65
C TYR A 46 -11.77 8.20 -6.96
N SER A 47 -11.97 7.13 -7.72
CA SER A 47 -10.88 6.25 -8.15
C SER A 47 -9.83 6.98 -8.99
N TRP A 48 -10.21 7.94 -9.82
CA TRP A 48 -9.26 8.74 -10.59
C TRP A 48 -8.35 9.60 -9.70
N GLU A 49 -8.86 10.13 -8.56
CA GLU A 49 -8.02 10.87 -7.61
C GLU A 49 -6.92 9.96 -7.01
N ARG A 50 -7.25 8.66 -6.84
CA ARG A 50 -6.28 7.66 -6.38
C ARG A 50 -5.24 7.35 -7.46
N GLN A 51 -5.68 7.18 -8.72
CA GLN A 51 -4.78 6.90 -9.85
C GLN A 51 -3.79 8.05 -10.07
N GLU A 52 -4.22 9.29 -9.84
CA GLU A 52 -3.38 10.48 -9.94
C GLU A 52 -2.54 10.76 -8.69
N GLY A 53 -2.71 9.97 -7.61
CA GLY A 53 -1.98 10.16 -6.34
C GLY A 53 -2.37 11.43 -5.57
N ILE A 54 -3.56 11.99 -5.84
CA ILE A 54 -4.02 13.26 -5.23
C ILE A 54 -5.15 13.08 -4.21
N ILE A 55 -5.63 11.84 -4.03
CA ILE A 55 -6.81 11.55 -3.20
C ILE A 55 -6.66 12.05 -1.76
N LEU A 56 -5.49 11.85 -1.13
CA LEU A 56 -5.27 12.29 0.26
C LEU A 56 -5.25 13.80 0.37
N LYS A 57 -4.58 14.50 -0.54
CA LYS A 57 -4.54 15.96 -0.58
C LYS A 57 -5.93 16.56 -0.81
N ASN A 58 -6.70 15.97 -1.73
CA ASN A 58 -8.07 16.44 -2.00
C ASN A 58 -9.00 16.14 -0.81
N LEU A 59 -8.86 14.98 -0.18
CA LEU A 59 -9.64 14.62 1.01
C LEU A 59 -9.34 15.57 2.17
N GLU A 60 -8.06 15.85 2.43
CA GLU A 60 -7.65 16.81 3.47
C GLU A 60 -8.31 18.16 3.27
N LYS A 61 -8.28 18.70 2.03
CA LYS A 61 -8.92 19.94 1.69
C LYS A 61 -10.43 19.89 1.94
N LYS A 62 -11.13 18.85 1.44
CA LYS A 62 -12.58 18.65 1.61
C LYS A 62 -12.98 18.54 3.10
N LEU A 63 -12.15 17.90 3.93
CA LEU A 63 -12.37 17.80 5.38
C LEU A 63 -12.16 19.14 6.07
N SER A 64 -11.13 19.89 5.70
CA SER A 64 -10.85 21.24 6.21
C SER A 64 -12.00 22.19 5.90
N ASP A 65 -12.55 22.16 4.67
CA ASP A 65 -13.66 23.00 4.22
C ASP A 65 -14.95 22.82 5.06
N ILE A 66 -15.10 21.66 5.71
CA ILE A 66 -16.24 21.37 6.61
C ILE A 66 -15.86 21.44 8.10
N GLY A 67 -14.72 22.06 8.42
CA GLY A 67 -14.26 22.30 9.79
C GLY A 67 -13.70 21.06 10.49
N ILE A 68 -13.24 20.05 9.75
CA ILE A 68 -12.50 18.90 10.30
C ILE A 68 -11.02 19.16 10.11
N SER A 69 -10.31 19.41 11.21
CA SER A 69 -8.85 19.52 11.19
C SER A 69 -8.21 18.14 11.23
N ILE A 70 -7.34 17.85 10.26
CA ILE A 70 -6.49 16.67 10.27
C ILE A 70 -5.27 16.99 11.12
N LYS A 71 -5.07 16.25 12.19
CA LYS A 71 -3.87 16.30 13.01
C LYS A 71 -3.09 15.01 12.79
N PRO A 72 -1.75 15.05 12.81
CA PRO A 72 -0.96 13.83 12.87
C PRO A 72 -1.44 12.96 14.03
N ASN A 73 -1.61 11.66 13.79
CA ASN A 73 -1.99 10.75 14.84
C ASN A 73 -0.88 10.70 15.91
N ASP A 74 -1.30 10.64 17.18
CA ASP A 74 -0.39 10.30 18.28
C ASP A 74 0.29 8.96 17.96
N PRO A 75 1.62 8.85 18.12
CA PRO A 75 2.32 7.57 17.94
C PRO A 75 1.71 6.40 18.70
N LYS A 76 1.05 6.66 19.84
CA LYS A 76 0.31 5.63 20.59
C LYS A 76 -0.90 5.09 19.81
N ILE A 77 -1.67 5.96 19.16
CA ILE A 77 -2.82 5.53 18.33
C ILE A 77 -2.33 4.72 17.14
N ILE A 78 -1.23 5.14 16.51
CA ILE A 78 -0.60 4.38 15.42
C ILE A 78 -0.19 3.00 15.93
N LYS A 79 0.47 2.92 17.10
CA LYS A 79 0.86 1.67 17.72
C LYS A 79 -0.35 0.76 18.01
N GLU A 80 -1.42 1.28 18.61
CA GLU A 80 -2.66 0.53 18.87
C GLU A 80 -3.32 0.02 17.58
N LEU A 81 -3.28 0.80 16.48
CA LEU A 81 -3.78 0.35 15.18
C LEU A 81 -2.94 -0.79 14.60
N PHE A 82 -1.62 -0.75 14.79
CA PHE A 82 -0.73 -1.83 14.37
C PHE A 82 -0.81 -3.07 15.28
N GLU A 83 -1.19 -2.91 16.54
CA GLU A 83 -1.39 -4.02 17.48
C GLU A 83 -2.70 -4.80 17.23
N ARG A 84 -3.58 -4.32 16.35
CA ARG A 84 -4.72 -5.11 15.90
C ARG A 84 -4.24 -6.33 15.14
N GLU A 85 -4.55 -7.52 15.65
CA GLU A 85 -4.01 -8.81 15.22
C GLU A 85 -4.10 -9.07 13.71
N ASP A 86 -5.16 -8.62 13.06
CA ASP A 86 -5.43 -8.83 11.64
C ASP A 86 -4.55 -7.98 10.71
N VAL A 87 -4.20 -6.76 11.09
CA VAL A 87 -3.30 -5.88 10.32
C VAL A 87 -1.87 -6.42 10.41
N ASN A 88 -1.42 -6.76 11.60
CA ASN A 88 -0.08 -7.32 11.82
C ASN A 88 0.13 -8.64 11.10
N LYS A 89 -0.83 -9.56 11.18
CA LYS A 89 -0.73 -10.86 10.49
C LYS A 89 -0.58 -10.69 8.97
N LYS A 90 -1.37 -9.83 8.35
CA LYS A 90 -1.29 -9.56 6.91
C LYS A 90 0.04 -8.92 6.50
N LEU A 91 0.52 -7.96 7.29
CA LEU A 91 1.80 -7.30 7.01
C LEU A 91 2.97 -8.29 7.18
N VAL A 92 2.97 -9.08 8.26
CA VAL A 92 3.99 -10.11 8.51
C VAL A 92 4.00 -11.14 7.38
N SER A 93 2.82 -11.64 6.95
CA SER A 93 2.72 -12.57 5.83
C SER A 93 3.31 -11.96 4.55
N LEU A 94 2.91 -10.74 4.20
CA LEU A 94 3.41 -10.04 3.01
C LEU A 94 4.93 -9.87 3.05
N VAL A 95 5.47 -9.41 4.17
CA VAL A 95 6.93 -9.20 4.31
C VAL A 95 7.66 -10.54 4.27
N SER A 96 7.11 -11.60 4.87
CA SER A 96 7.73 -12.94 4.87
C SER A 96 7.75 -13.57 3.48
N GLU A 97 6.64 -13.48 2.75
CA GLU A 97 6.54 -13.96 1.37
C GLU A 97 7.48 -13.19 0.45
N PHE A 98 7.53 -11.87 0.60
CA PHE A 98 8.44 -11.04 -0.17
C PHE A 98 9.91 -11.33 0.16
N LEU A 99 10.25 -11.56 1.44
CA LEU A 99 11.59 -11.93 1.88
C LEU A 99 12.06 -13.24 1.21
N GLN A 100 11.17 -14.23 1.15
CA GLN A 100 11.48 -15.49 0.49
C GLN A 100 11.79 -15.27 -1.00
N ILE A 101 10.90 -14.60 -1.74
CA ILE A 101 11.09 -14.30 -3.18
C ILE A 101 12.37 -13.47 -3.41
N PHE A 102 12.60 -12.48 -2.55
CA PHE A 102 13.76 -11.59 -2.64
C PHE A 102 15.08 -12.35 -2.50
N LYS A 103 15.17 -13.24 -1.52
CA LYS A 103 16.36 -14.03 -1.27
C LYS A 103 16.55 -15.15 -2.29
N GLU A 104 15.50 -15.90 -2.65
CA GLU A 104 15.56 -16.96 -3.67
C GLU A 104 15.95 -16.41 -5.04
N GLY A 105 15.42 -15.23 -5.40
CA GLY A 105 15.75 -14.54 -6.63
C GLY A 105 17.09 -13.80 -6.61
N GLN A 106 17.78 -13.76 -5.47
CA GLN A 106 19.04 -13.02 -5.25
C GLN A 106 18.94 -11.54 -5.66
N TYR A 107 17.74 -10.95 -5.47
CA TYR A 107 17.50 -9.56 -5.81
C TYR A 107 18.19 -8.60 -4.85
N THR A 108 18.49 -7.41 -5.37
CA THR A 108 18.94 -6.26 -4.57
C THR A 108 17.81 -5.23 -4.47
N ILE A 109 17.84 -4.42 -3.42
CA ILE A 109 16.90 -3.30 -3.25
C ILE A 109 16.97 -2.34 -4.45
N ASN A 110 18.17 -2.12 -5.00
CA ASN A 110 18.37 -1.25 -6.14
C ASN A 110 17.68 -1.78 -7.41
N GLU A 111 17.81 -3.08 -7.71
CA GLU A 111 17.14 -3.70 -8.86
C GLU A 111 15.62 -3.60 -8.78
N ILE A 112 15.04 -3.76 -7.59
CA ILE A 112 13.61 -3.62 -7.39
C ILE A 112 13.19 -2.15 -7.56
N SER A 113 13.96 -1.23 -6.98
CA SER A 113 13.67 0.21 -7.07
C SER A 113 13.71 0.74 -8.50
N THR A 114 14.56 0.19 -9.37
CA THR A 114 14.62 0.58 -10.78
C THR A 114 13.35 0.21 -11.58
N LYS A 115 12.53 -0.72 -11.08
CA LYS A 115 11.27 -1.11 -11.70
C LYS A 115 10.09 -0.20 -11.29
N LEU A 116 10.23 0.61 -10.24
CA LEU A 116 9.16 1.48 -9.74
C LEU A 116 8.60 2.47 -10.78
N PRO A 117 9.42 3.06 -11.68
CA PRO A 117 8.91 3.98 -12.69
C PRO A 117 7.90 3.37 -13.66
N THR A 118 7.82 2.06 -13.78
CA THR A 118 6.86 1.36 -14.66
C THR A 118 5.43 1.38 -14.13
N PHE A 119 5.24 1.73 -12.85
CA PHE A 119 3.95 1.79 -12.18
C PHE A 119 3.36 3.20 -12.23
N ASN A 120 2.04 3.31 -12.08
CA ASN A 120 1.39 4.62 -11.93
C ASN A 120 1.83 5.31 -10.63
N LYS A 121 1.59 6.64 -10.53
CA LYS A 121 2.10 7.44 -9.41
C LYS A 121 1.68 6.91 -8.03
N SER A 122 0.41 6.56 -7.87
CA SER A 122 -0.11 6.07 -6.57
C SER A 122 0.46 4.71 -6.17
N GLU A 123 0.63 3.81 -7.14
CA GLU A 123 1.28 2.51 -6.91
C GLU A 123 2.75 2.68 -6.58
N ARG A 124 3.44 3.57 -7.30
CA ARG A 124 4.85 3.87 -7.07
C ARG A 124 5.10 4.36 -5.63
N GLU A 125 4.31 5.32 -5.16
CA GLU A 125 4.42 5.83 -3.78
C GLU A 125 4.21 4.72 -2.74
N ARG A 126 3.24 3.84 -2.96
CA ARG A 126 2.98 2.70 -2.07
C ARG A 126 4.11 1.66 -2.08
N TYR A 127 4.61 1.32 -3.26
CA TYR A 127 5.72 0.38 -3.39
C TYR A 127 7.02 0.96 -2.84
N GLN A 128 7.25 2.25 -3.01
CA GLN A 128 8.39 2.93 -2.41
C GLN A 128 8.39 2.79 -0.88
N VAL A 129 7.27 3.12 -0.23
CA VAL A 129 7.11 2.97 1.22
C VAL A 129 7.30 1.51 1.67
N PHE A 130 6.75 0.56 0.90
CA PHE A 130 6.93 -0.86 1.20
C PHE A 130 8.40 -1.29 1.09
N ILE A 131 9.12 -0.86 0.04
CA ILE A 131 10.54 -1.20 -0.16
C ILE A 131 11.40 -0.60 0.96
N GLU A 132 11.14 0.63 1.39
CA GLU A 132 11.85 1.26 2.52
C GLU A 132 11.63 0.49 3.84
N LEU A 133 10.39 0.10 4.12
CA LEU A 133 10.07 -0.75 5.27
C LEU A 133 10.76 -2.11 5.17
N PHE A 134 10.70 -2.74 3.99
CA PHE A 134 11.31 -4.05 3.75
C PHE A 134 12.82 -4.00 3.91
N ASP A 135 13.50 -3.00 3.39
CA ASP A 135 14.95 -2.81 3.50
C ASP A 135 15.41 -2.77 4.97
N GLU A 136 14.68 -2.01 5.80
CA GLU A 136 14.95 -1.94 7.24
C GLU A 136 14.75 -3.30 7.93
N VAL A 137 13.66 -4.00 7.62
CA VAL A 137 13.37 -5.35 8.16
C VAL A 137 14.42 -6.34 7.69
N PHE A 138 14.78 -6.30 6.42
CA PHE A 138 15.79 -7.20 5.83
C PHE A 138 17.16 -7.02 6.46
N LYS A 139 17.61 -5.78 6.65
CA LYS A 139 18.88 -5.48 7.33
C LYS A 139 18.90 -6.04 8.75
N ARG A 140 17.84 -5.81 9.52
CA ARG A 140 17.71 -6.34 10.89
C ARG A 140 17.68 -7.87 10.93
N TYR A 141 17.00 -8.49 9.97
CA TYR A 141 16.98 -9.95 9.84
C TYR A 141 18.35 -10.54 9.53
N GLN A 142 19.07 -9.95 8.57
CA GLN A 142 20.44 -10.37 8.23
C GLN A 142 21.42 -10.18 9.43
N ASP A 143 21.30 -9.06 10.13
CA ASP A 143 22.09 -8.81 11.35
C ASP A 143 21.79 -9.80 12.47
N TYR A 144 20.53 -10.19 12.61
CA TYR A 144 20.10 -11.21 13.57
C TYR A 144 20.74 -12.56 13.24
N LEU A 145 20.65 -13.04 12.00
CA LEU A 145 21.28 -14.29 11.56
C LEU A 145 22.81 -14.26 11.73
N LYS A 146 23.43 -13.15 11.35
CA LYS A 146 24.89 -12.97 11.47
C LYS A 146 25.37 -13.02 12.93
N LYS A 147 24.68 -12.36 13.84
CA LYS A 147 25.01 -12.39 15.28
C LYS A 147 24.92 -13.78 15.89
N ARG A 148 24.02 -14.60 15.39
CA ARG A 148 23.82 -15.99 15.84
C ARG A 148 24.66 -17.01 15.08
N GLN A 149 25.38 -16.56 14.04
CA GLN A 149 26.11 -17.42 13.11
C GLN A 149 25.19 -18.47 12.43
N GLU A 150 23.95 -18.07 12.18
CA GLU A 150 22.93 -18.88 11.54
C GLU A 150 22.78 -18.50 10.05
N LEU A 151 22.30 -19.45 9.27
CA LEU A 151 21.92 -19.28 7.87
C LEU A 151 20.50 -19.79 7.69
N ASP A 152 19.69 -19.06 6.93
CA ASP A 152 18.43 -19.61 6.48
C ASP A 152 18.63 -20.48 5.21
N PHE A 153 17.54 -21.09 4.76
CA PHE A 153 17.59 -22.02 3.64
C PHE A 153 18.02 -21.33 2.32
N ALA A 154 17.59 -20.11 2.08
CA ALA A 154 17.99 -19.35 0.90
C ALA A 154 19.50 -18.99 0.92
N ASP A 155 20.05 -18.65 2.10
CA ASP A 155 21.47 -18.41 2.29
C ASP A 155 22.30 -19.68 2.04
N LEU A 156 21.80 -20.84 2.46
CA LEU A 156 22.47 -22.13 2.19
C LEU A 156 22.55 -22.42 0.70
N ILE A 157 21.45 -22.24 -0.04
CA ILE A 157 21.41 -22.43 -1.49
C ILE A 157 22.37 -21.47 -2.18
N SER A 158 22.31 -20.20 -1.84
CA SER A 158 23.14 -19.15 -2.46
C SER A 158 24.63 -19.43 -2.22
N LYS A 159 25.04 -19.73 -0.99
CA LYS A 159 26.44 -20.05 -0.65
C LYS A 159 26.91 -21.37 -1.29
N SER A 160 26.05 -22.37 -1.36
CA SER A 160 26.38 -23.63 -2.04
C SER A 160 26.65 -23.38 -3.53
N THR A 161 25.82 -22.59 -4.21
CA THR A 161 25.98 -22.21 -5.60
C THR A 161 27.30 -21.44 -5.80
N GLU A 162 27.60 -20.50 -4.92
CA GLU A 162 28.83 -19.72 -4.98
C GLU A 162 30.09 -20.62 -4.85
N ILE A 163 30.06 -21.55 -3.92
CA ILE A 163 31.17 -22.52 -3.71
C ILE A 163 31.36 -23.39 -4.94
N LEU A 164 30.28 -23.93 -5.50
CA LEU A 164 30.31 -24.78 -6.67
C LEU A 164 30.84 -24.05 -7.93
N THR A 165 30.39 -22.78 -8.09
CA THR A 165 30.82 -21.96 -9.24
C THR A 165 32.30 -21.56 -9.14
N LYS A 166 32.81 -21.29 -7.94
CA LYS A 166 34.22 -20.92 -7.74
C LYS A 166 35.19 -22.08 -7.82
N LYS A 167 34.73 -23.30 -7.62
CA LYS A 167 35.62 -24.49 -7.60
C LYS A 167 35.79 -25.18 -8.93
N ASN A 168 35.19 -24.71 -10.04
CA ASN A 168 35.32 -25.32 -11.37
C ASN A 168 35.44 -26.85 -11.29
N PHE A 169 34.36 -27.54 -10.87
CA PHE A 169 34.29 -28.98 -10.94
C PHE A 169 34.02 -29.43 -12.37
#